data_b604a8bd23038b03d85ecb3a775afb18
#
_entry.id   b604a8bd23038b03d85ecb3a775afb18
#
_cell.length_a   1.000
_cell.length_b   1.000
_cell.length_c   1.000
_cell.angle_alpha   90.00
_cell.angle_beta   90.00
_cell.angle_gamma   90.00
#
_symmetry.space_group_name_H-M   'P 1'
#
loop_
_entity.id
_entity.type
_entity.pdbx_description
1 polymer ?
#
loop_
_entity_poly.entity_id
_entity_poly.type
_entity_poly.pdbx_seq_one_letter_code
_entity_poly.pdbx_strand_id
1 'polypeptide(L)'
;MNNLKELSELAWQGELDTKFEHHPVHTFYEGSTELAENLLGLKGIGGFYVVDTNDGLVMIDAGSHLDIDSAYEEIKKWRPKSNVKAAVFTHQHVDHIFATKKFDEDADKSNQKRPIVYSHKLLPDHFDRYKKTLGWNTAINKRQFAINVPHFKWPEEYR
;
A
#
# COMPACT_ATOMS: atom_id res chain seq x y z
N MET A 1 -5.47 -3.33 19.49
CA MET A 1 -5.69 -3.74 18.10
C MET A 1 -4.85 -4.99 17.85
N ASN A 2 -5.44 -6.06 17.32
CA ASN A 2 -4.70 -7.28 17.05
C ASN A 2 -3.63 -7.02 15.96
N ASN A 3 -2.45 -7.58 16.15
CA ASN A 3 -1.40 -7.46 15.14
C ASN A 3 -1.70 -8.37 13.94
N LEU A 4 -0.96 -8.20 12.82
CA LEU A 4 -1.20 -8.98 11.60
C LEU A 4 -1.08 -10.50 11.80
N LYS A 5 -0.20 -10.96 12.71
CA LYS A 5 -0.04 -12.39 12.99
C LYS A 5 -1.27 -12.96 13.69
N GLU A 6 -1.79 -12.25 14.69
CA GLU A 6 -3.01 -12.65 15.38
C GLU A 6 -4.22 -12.68 14.45
N LEU A 7 -4.39 -11.65 13.61
CA LEU A 7 -5.44 -11.60 12.61
C LEU A 7 -5.35 -12.75 11.61
N SER A 8 -4.14 -13.05 11.16
CA SER A 8 -3.90 -14.17 10.24
C SER A 8 -4.25 -15.52 10.87
N GLU A 9 -3.89 -15.70 12.14
CA GLU A 9 -4.22 -16.93 12.87
C GLU A 9 -5.72 -17.09 13.09
N LEU A 10 -6.41 -16.05 13.53
CA LEU A 10 -7.87 -16.04 13.68
C LEU A 10 -8.59 -16.33 12.34
N ALA A 11 -8.10 -15.74 11.26
CA ALA A 11 -8.62 -16.01 9.92
C ALA A 11 -8.44 -17.47 9.51
N TRP A 12 -7.26 -18.05 9.78
CA TRP A 12 -6.96 -19.44 9.47
C TRP A 12 -7.83 -20.41 10.27
N GLN A 13 -8.10 -20.11 11.52
CA GLN A 13 -8.95 -20.91 12.42
C GLN A 13 -10.46 -20.74 12.14
N GLY A 14 -10.83 -19.79 11.28
CA GLY A 14 -12.23 -19.45 11.00
C GLY A 14 -12.92 -18.68 12.15
N GLU A 15 -12.14 -18.13 13.06
CA GLU A 15 -12.60 -17.36 14.22
C GLU A 15 -12.69 -15.87 13.97
N LEU A 16 -12.17 -15.40 12.82
CA LEU A 16 -12.27 -13.99 12.44
C LEU A 16 -13.73 -13.66 12.13
N ASP A 17 -14.25 -12.62 12.80
CA ASP A 17 -15.57 -12.10 12.48
C ASP A 17 -15.57 -11.55 11.05
N THR A 18 -16.39 -12.19 10.20
CA THR A 18 -16.53 -11.84 8.78
C THR A 18 -17.58 -10.77 8.51
N LYS A 19 -18.17 -10.16 9.57
CA LYS A 19 -19.04 -9.01 9.39
C LYS A 19 -18.28 -7.89 8.69
N PHE A 20 -19.02 -7.09 7.91
CA PHE A 20 -18.45 -6.01 7.10
C PHE A 20 -17.49 -5.11 7.89
N GLU A 21 -17.82 -4.80 9.13
CA GLU A 21 -17.03 -3.94 10.03
C GLU A 21 -15.70 -4.56 10.47
N HIS A 22 -15.55 -5.88 10.34
CA HIS A 22 -14.38 -6.63 10.80
C HIS A 22 -13.76 -7.49 9.70
N HIS A 23 -14.32 -7.48 8.50
CA HIS A 23 -13.82 -8.28 7.39
C HIS A 23 -12.46 -7.76 6.93
N PRO A 24 -11.42 -8.61 6.81
CA PRO A 24 -10.05 -8.16 6.46
C PRO A 24 -9.95 -7.48 5.09
N VAL A 25 -10.89 -7.70 4.19
CA VAL A 25 -10.93 -7.04 2.87
C VAL A 25 -11.70 -5.71 2.91
N HIS A 26 -12.55 -5.51 3.91
CA HIS A 26 -13.42 -4.33 3.99
C HIS A 26 -13.04 -3.37 5.11
N THR A 27 -12.20 -3.79 6.03
CA THR A 27 -11.74 -2.94 7.12
C THR A 27 -10.39 -2.31 6.74
N PHE A 28 -10.36 -1.01 6.78
CA PHE A 28 -9.11 -0.26 6.74
C PHE A 28 -8.37 -0.52 8.06
N TYR A 29 -7.53 -1.54 8.09
CA TYR A 29 -6.63 -1.75 9.20
C TYR A 29 -5.50 -0.74 9.08
N GLU A 30 -5.48 0.23 9.96
CA GLU A 30 -4.34 1.11 10.10
C GLU A 30 -3.25 0.47 10.96
N GLY A 31 -2.01 0.82 10.69
CA GLY A 31 -0.84 0.44 11.47
C GLY A 31 0.06 -0.59 10.80
N SER A 32 1.07 -0.98 11.54
CA SER A 32 2.11 -1.88 11.07
C SER A 32 2.42 -2.99 12.08
N THR A 33 3.09 -4.04 11.61
CA THR A 33 3.58 -5.13 12.45
C THR A 33 4.94 -5.57 11.95
N GLU A 34 5.94 -5.61 12.81
CA GLU A 34 7.22 -6.20 12.49
C GLU A 34 7.08 -7.73 12.46
N LEU A 35 7.14 -8.29 11.25
CA LEU A 35 6.94 -9.72 10.99
C LEU A 35 8.20 -10.53 11.24
N ALA A 36 9.36 -9.92 11.01
CA ALA A 36 10.70 -10.43 11.29
C ALA A 36 11.62 -9.24 11.57
N GLU A 37 12.84 -9.48 12.02
CA GLU A 37 13.81 -8.46 12.45
C GLU A 37 13.96 -7.28 11.48
N ASN A 38 13.90 -7.53 10.17
CA ASN A 38 14.08 -6.52 9.12
C ASN A 38 12.88 -6.46 8.17
N LEU A 39 11.70 -6.89 8.59
CA LEU A 39 10.52 -6.96 7.75
C LEU A 39 9.31 -6.36 8.46
N LEU A 40 8.85 -5.22 7.96
CA LEU A 40 7.62 -4.56 8.40
C LEU A 40 6.49 -4.90 7.45
N GLY A 41 5.37 -5.39 7.98
CA GLY A 41 4.11 -5.51 7.26
C GLY A 41 3.23 -4.31 7.60
N LEU A 42 2.69 -3.65 6.58
CA LEU A 42 1.75 -2.54 6.73
C LEU A 42 0.34 -2.99 6.35
N LYS A 43 -0.61 -2.49 7.11
CA LYS A 43 -2.02 -2.78 6.93
C LYS A 43 -2.62 -1.72 6.03
N GLY A 44 -3.45 -2.14 5.10
CA GLY A 44 -4.15 -1.29 4.16
C GLY A 44 -5.14 -2.14 3.37
N ILE A 45 -5.83 -1.56 2.40
CA ILE A 45 -6.71 -2.32 1.49
C ILE A 45 -5.90 -3.38 0.75
N GLY A 46 -4.74 -2.99 0.21
CA GLY A 46 -3.72 -3.90 -0.27
C GLY A 46 -2.58 -3.94 0.75
N GLY A 47 -2.37 -5.06 1.44
CA GLY A 47 -1.23 -5.21 2.34
C GLY A 47 0.09 -5.06 1.58
N PHE A 48 1.07 -4.38 2.16
CA PHE A 48 2.39 -4.20 1.57
C PHE A 48 3.48 -4.31 2.63
N TYR A 49 4.72 -4.43 2.18
CA TYR A 49 5.81 -4.75 3.07
C TYR A 49 7.00 -3.82 2.86
N VAL A 50 7.82 -3.66 3.90
CA VAL A 50 9.08 -2.93 3.82
C VAL A 50 10.19 -3.79 4.40
N VAL A 51 11.23 -3.97 3.62
CA VAL A 51 12.44 -4.68 4.02
C VAL A 51 13.53 -3.68 4.34
N ASP A 52 14.13 -3.78 5.52
CA ASP A 52 15.31 -3.03 5.90
C ASP A 52 16.56 -3.77 5.40
N THR A 53 17.35 -3.11 4.57
CA THR A 53 18.57 -3.65 3.99
C THR A 53 19.78 -2.84 4.44
N ASN A 54 20.99 -3.33 4.21
CA ASN A 54 22.20 -2.59 4.53
C ASN A 54 22.33 -1.25 3.78
N ASP A 55 21.63 -1.10 2.63
CA ASP A 55 21.68 0.10 1.78
C ASP A 55 20.48 1.04 1.97
N GLY A 56 19.50 0.64 2.77
CA GLY A 56 18.26 1.37 3.02
C GLY A 56 17.01 0.51 2.83
N LEU A 57 15.86 1.14 2.79
CA LEU A 57 14.58 0.44 2.77
C LEU A 57 14.15 0.08 1.34
N VAL A 58 13.56 -1.11 1.19
CA VAL A 58 12.93 -1.58 -0.04
C VAL A 58 11.45 -1.85 0.24
N MET A 59 10.56 -1.18 -0.48
CA MET A 59 9.12 -1.43 -0.41
C MET A 59 8.73 -2.55 -1.38
N ILE A 60 7.86 -3.46 -0.96
CA ILE A 60 7.19 -4.46 -1.80
C ILE A 60 5.71 -4.08 -1.82
N ASP A 61 5.27 -3.54 -2.92
CA ASP A 61 4.07 -2.73 -3.09
C ASP A 61 4.09 -1.43 -2.25
N ALA A 62 3.09 -0.61 -2.37
CA ALA A 62 3.07 0.72 -1.78
C ALA A 62 1.66 1.20 -1.38
N GLY A 63 0.75 0.29 -1.09
CA GLY A 63 -0.58 0.64 -0.62
C GLY A 63 -1.41 1.51 -1.58
N SER A 64 -2.59 1.89 -1.13
CA SER A 64 -3.49 2.79 -1.85
C SER A 64 -3.14 4.26 -1.61
N HIS A 65 -3.79 5.16 -2.35
CA HIS A 65 -3.67 6.60 -2.10
C HIS A 65 -4.24 7.03 -0.73
N LEU A 66 -5.08 6.21 -0.10
CA LEU A 66 -5.62 6.44 1.25
C LEU A 66 -4.58 6.07 2.32
N ASP A 67 -3.62 5.22 1.99
CA ASP A 67 -2.61 4.72 2.90
C ASP A 67 -1.33 5.58 2.92
N ILE A 68 -1.21 6.58 2.04
CA ILE A 68 0.04 7.34 1.82
C ILE A 68 0.59 7.91 3.13
N ASP A 69 -0.25 8.61 3.90
CA ASP A 69 0.18 9.30 5.11
C ASP A 69 0.50 8.31 6.23
N SER A 70 -0.41 7.37 6.50
CA SER A 70 -0.21 6.35 7.54
C SER A 70 0.98 5.44 7.25
N ALA A 71 1.17 5.05 5.99
CA ALA A 71 2.33 4.26 5.57
C ALA A 71 3.65 5.00 5.82
N TYR A 72 3.70 6.26 5.44
CA TYR A 72 4.88 7.10 5.66
C TYR A 72 5.21 7.21 7.14
N GLU A 73 4.22 7.53 7.99
CA GLU A 73 4.41 7.68 9.44
C GLU A 73 4.87 6.38 10.10
N GLU A 74 4.26 5.25 9.78
CA GLU A 74 4.62 3.95 10.33
C GLU A 74 6.04 3.52 9.91
N ILE A 75 6.44 3.75 8.66
CA ILE A 75 7.79 3.45 8.18
C ILE A 75 8.83 4.35 8.86
N LYS A 76 8.54 5.65 8.98
CA LYS A 76 9.45 6.58 9.67
C LYS A 76 9.55 6.31 11.16
N LYS A 77 8.49 5.88 11.80
CA LYS A 77 8.50 5.43 13.20
C LYS A 77 9.38 4.18 13.38
N TRP A 78 9.28 3.22 12.46
CA TRP A 78 10.06 1.98 12.50
C TRP A 78 11.56 2.23 12.21
N ARG A 79 11.86 3.01 11.19
CA ARG A 79 13.25 3.32 10.79
C ARG A 79 13.43 4.81 10.49
N PRO A 80 13.53 5.67 11.53
CA PRO A 80 13.49 7.14 11.37
C PRO A 80 14.61 7.71 10.50
N LYS A 81 15.76 7.05 10.48
CA LYS A 81 16.98 7.52 9.77
C LYS A 81 17.16 6.88 8.41
N SER A 82 16.40 5.83 8.11
CA SER A 82 16.54 5.10 6.85
C SER A 82 15.71 5.74 5.76
N ASN A 83 16.24 5.72 4.55
CA ASN A 83 15.55 6.20 3.36
C ASN A 83 15.06 5.02 2.51
N VAL A 84 13.91 5.19 1.90
CA VAL A 84 13.44 4.24 0.89
C VAL A 84 14.32 4.42 -0.35
N LYS A 85 14.96 3.35 -0.81
CA LYS A 85 15.84 3.32 -1.97
C LYS A 85 15.17 2.75 -3.20
N ALA A 86 14.25 1.82 -2.98
CA ALA A 86 13.54 1.16 -4.06
C ALA A 86 12.12 0.78 -3.63
N ALA A 87 11.26 0.63 -4.63
CA ALA A 87 9.96 0.00 -4.50
C ALA A 87 9.78 -1.02 -5.63
N VAL A 88 9.19 -2.17 -5.32
CA VAL A 88 8.83 -3.20 -6.28
C VAL A 88 7.31 -3.24 -6.37
N PHE A 89 6.73 -2.86 -7.51
CA PHE A 89 5.29 -2.99 -7.74
C PHE A 89 5.01 -4.37 -8.32
N THR A 90 4.28 -5.19 -7.56
CA THR A 90 3.95 -6.56 -7.99
C THR A 90 2.98 -6.56 -9.15
N HIS A 91 2.04 -5.61 -9.16
CA HIS A 91 1.04 -5.46 -10.22
C HIS A 91 0.45 -4.05 -10.24
N GLN A 92 -0.47 -3.81 -11.16
CA GLN A 92 -0.99 -2.48 -11.50
C GLN A 92 -2.16 -1.99 -10.63
N HIS A 93 -2.65 -2.76 -9.69
CA HIS A 93 -3.81 -2.35 -8.91
C HIS A 93 -3.52 -1.11 -8.06
N VAL A 94 -4.49 -0.24 -7.98
CA VAL A 94 -4.36 1.08 -7.37
C VAL A 94 -4.19 1.07 -5.85
N ASP A 95 -4.41 -0.05 -5.23
CA ASP A 95 -4.17 -0.30 -3.82
C ASP A 95 -2.75 -0.80 -3.51
N HIS A 96 -1.85 -0.78 -4.52
CA HIS A 96 -0.48 -1.29 -4.39
C HIS A 96 0.63 -0.30 -4.81
N ILE A 97 0.32 0.94 -5.23
CA ILE A 97 1.29 1.75 -5.99
C ILE A 97 1.49 3.20 -5.51
N PHE A 98 0.84 3.67 -4.46
CA PHE A 98 0.81 5.12 -4.19
C PHE A 98 1.69 5.66 -3.06
N ALA A 99 2.05 4.88 -2.05
CA ALA A 99 2.76 5.41 -0.89
C ALA A 99 4.21 5.84 -1.16
N THR A 100 4.78 5.54 -2.34
CA THR A 100 6.11 6.04 -2.73
C THR A 100 6.18 7.56 -2.82
N LYS A 101 5.06 8.24 -3.09
CA LYS A 101 5.01 9.69 -3.30
C LYS A 101 5.67 10.51 -2.19
N LYS A 102 5.38 10.22 -0.92
CA LYS A 102 5.99 10.95 0.19
C LYS A 102 7.49 10.72 0.33
N PHE A 103 7.97 9.55 -0.04
CA PHE A 103 9.39 9.26 -0.06
C PHE A 103 10.11 9.95 -1.23
N ASP A 104 9.43 10.16 -2.35
CA ASP A 104 9.93 11.02 -3.44
C ASP A 104 10.07 12.48 -2.97
N GLU A 105 9.04 13.00 -2.27
CA GLU A 105 9.06 14.34 -1.72
C GLU A 105 10.18 14.54 -0.68
N ASP A 106 10.42 13.55 0.18
CA ASP A 106 11.53 13.58 1.15
C ASP A 106 12.89 13.56 0.46
N ALA A 107 13.04 12.74 -0.56
CA ALA A 107 14.26 12.68 -1.34
C ALA A 107 14.56 14.04 -2.01
N ASP A 108 13.54 14.66 -2.61
CA ASP A 108 13.68 15.99 -3.22
C ASP A 108 14.06 17.06 -2.20
N LYS A 109 13.37 17.11 -1.05
CA LYS A 109 13.68 18.07 0.04
C LYS A 109 15.10 17.90 0.60
N SER A 110 15.60 16.68 0.60
CA SER A 110 16.93 16.33 1.12
C SER A 110 18.03 16.34 0.05
N ASN A 111 17.70 16.72 -1.18
CA ASN A 111 18.58 16.65 -2.36
C ASN A 111 19.20 15.25 -2.56
N GLN A 112 18.40 14.22 -2.33
CA GLN A 112 18.77 12.82 -2.51
C GLN A 112 18.09 12.24 -3.76
N LYS A 113 18.57 11.07 -4.20
CA LYS A 113 17.91 10.34 -5.27
C LYS A 113 16.56 9.80 -4.79
N ARG A 114 15.53 10.00 -5.61
CA ARG A 114 14.22 9.39 -5.38
C ARG A 114 14.31 7.85 -5.40
N PRO A 115 13.44 7.13 -4.70
CA PRO A 115 13.33 5.69 -4.80
C PRO A 115 13.22 5.22 -6.26
N ILE A 116 13.92 4.15 -6.60
CA ILE A 116 13.78 3.52 -7.92
C ILE A 116 12.60 2.57 -7.87
N VAL A 117 11.65 2.73 -8.79
CA VAL A 117 10.51 1.80 -8.90
C VAL A 117 10.84 0.71 -9.91
N TYR A 118 10.76 -0.53 -9.46
CA TYR A 118 10.88 -1.72 -10.28
C TYR A 118 9.49 -2.32 -10.52
N SER A 119 9.16 -2.58 -11.76
CA SER A 119 7.88 -3.17 -12.13
C SER A 119 7.95 -3.91 -13.46
N HIS A 120 6.91 -4.64 -13.79
CA HIS A 120 6.79 -5.21 -15.13
C HIS A 120 6.67 -4.09 -16.19
N LYS A 121 7.31 -4.26 -17.33
CA LYS A 121 7.37 -3.25 -18.42
C LYS A 121 6.01 -2.78 -18.95
N LEU A 122 4.96 -3.58 -18.79
CA LEU A 122 3.59 -3.24 -19.20
C LEU A 122 2.80 -2.47 -18.15
N LEU A 123 3.38 -2.19 -16.96
CA LEU A 123 2.66 -1.49 -15.91
C LEU A 123 2.12 -0.11 -16.35
N PRO A 124 2.88 0.73 -17.06
CA PRO A 124 2.37 2.01 -17.55
C PRO A 124 1.17 1.87 -18.49
N ASP A 125 1.16 0.86 -19.36
CA ASP A 125 0.03 0.59 -20.27
C ASP A 125 -1.24 0.23 -19.48
N HIS A 126 -1.09 -0.47 -18.36
CA HIS A 126 -2.20 -0.78 -17.47
C HIS A 126 -2.73 0.45 -16.74
N PHE A 127 -1.89 1.41 -16.37
CA PHE A 127 -2.34 2.69 -15.83
C PHE A 127 -3.18 3.47 -16.83
N ASP A 128 -2.76 3.52 -18.08
CA ASP A 128 -3.55 4.15 -19.14
C ASP A 128 -4.89 3.44 -19.38
N ARG A 129 -4.92 2.12 -19.25
CA ARG A 129 -6.16 1.36 -19.26
C ARG A 129 -7.08 1.78 -18.12
N TYR A 130 -6.58 1.91 -16.89
CA TYR A 130 -7.38 2.38 -15.75
C TYR A 130 -8.01 3.75 -16.01
N LYS A 131 -7.25 4.71 -16.55
CA LYS A 131 -7.77 6.03 -16.94
C LYS A 131 -8.91 5.90 -17.95
N LYS A 132 -8.73 5.08 -18.98
CA LYS A 132 -9.74 4.87 -20.04
C LYS A 132 -10.99 4.13 -19.56
N THR A 133 -10.86 3.26 -18.56
CA THR A 133 -11.96 2.42 -18.04
C THR A 133 -12.46 2.88 -16.67
N LEU A 134 -12.20 4.11 -16.27
CA LEU A 134 -12.51 4.64 -14.94
C LEU A 134 -13.97 4.42 -14.52
N GLY A 135 -14.93 4.75 -15.39
CA GLY A 135 -16.35 4.58 -15.09
C GLY A 135 -16.74 3.12 -14.83
N TRP A 136 -16.20 2.21 -15.62
CA TRP A 136 -16.40 0.78 -15.47
C TRP A 136 -15.81 0.26 -14.15
N ASN A 137 -14.56 0.62 -13.86
CA ASN A 137 -13.88 0.21 -12.63
C ASN A 137 -14.62 0.74 -11.39
N THR A 138 -15.10 1.98 -11.42
CA THR A 138 -15.90 2.55 -10.34
C THR A 138 -17.20 1.77 -10.11
N ALA A 139 -17.91 1.41 -11.18
CA ALA A 139 -19.16 0.65 -11.07
C ALA A 139 -18.92 -0.76 -10.51
N ILE A 140 -17.86 -1.45 -10.95
CA ILE A 140 -17.49 -2.78 -10.43
C ILE A 140 -17.09 -2.69 -8.97
N ASN A 141 -16.22 -1.76 -8.60
CA ASN A 141 -15.74 -1.63 -7.22
C ASN A 141 -16.89 -1.34 -6.24
N LYS A 142 -17.84 -0.48 -6.63
CA LYS A 142 -19.06 -0.27 -5.83
C LYS A 142 -19.85 -1.54 -5.59
N ARG A 143 -19.96 -2.41 -6.58
CA ARG A 143 -20.69 -3.69 -6.47
C ARG A 143 -19.89 -4.73 -5.67
N GLN A 144 -18.58 -4.82 -5.92
CA GLN A 144 -17.72 -5.84 -5.33
C GLN A 144 -17.49 -5.58 -3.83
N PHE A 145 -17.29 -4.35 -3.46
CA PHE A 145 -16.95 -3.99 -2.07
C PHE A 145 -18.13 -3.42 -1.29
N ALA A 146 -19.33 -3.33 -1.88
CA ALA A 146 -20.53 -2.75 -1.28
C ALA A 146 -20.31 -1.39 -0.61
N ILE A 147 -19.30 -0.64 -1.03
CA ILE A 147 -18.89 0.61 -0.43
C ILE A 147 -19.57 1.76 -1.16
N ASN A 148 -20.20 2.65 -0.42
CA ASN A 148 -20.41 4.02 -0.84
C ASN A 148 -19.04 4.73 -0.86
N VAL A 149 -18.18 4.34 -1.80
CA VAL A 149 -16.92 5.03 -2.01
C VAL A 149 -17.30 6.44 -2.43
N PRO A 150 -16.98 7.47 -1.63
CA PRO A 150 -17.13 8.84 -2.08
C PRO A 150 -16.39 8.98 -3.40
N HIS A 151 -16.88 9.83 -4.30
CA HIS A 151 -16.32 10.00 -5.63
C HIS A 151 -14.80 10.00 -5.60
N PHE A 152 -14.24 8.91 -6.05
CA PHE A 152 -12.83 8.67 -6.05
C PHE A 152 -12.23 9.61 -7.10
N LYS A 153 -11.57 10.65 -6.66
CA LYS A 153 -10.69 11.39 -7.54
C LYS A 153 -9.44 10.53 -7.70
N TRP A 154 -9.32 9.90 -8.84
CA TRP A 154 -8.08 9.24 -9.20
C TRP A 154 -6.96 10.29 -9.20
N PRO A 155 -5.79 9.97 -8.63
CA PRO A 155 -4.65 10.84 -8.75
C PRO A 155 -4.37 11.10 -10.24
N GLU A 156 -4.05 12.35 -10.57
CA GLU A 156 -3.69 12.73 -11.93
C GLU A 156 -2.40 12.05 -12.37
N GLU A 157 -1.55 11.69 -11.41
CA GLU A 157 -0.28 11.02 -11.61
C GLU A 157 -0.26 9.66 -10.92
N TYR A 158 0.06 8.64 -11.69
CA TYR A 158 0.36 7.29 -11.22
C TYR A 158 1.86 7.14 -11.09
N ARG A 159 2.29 7.04 -9.88
CA ARG A 159 3.64 6.65 -9.57
C ARG A 159 3.75 6.10 -8.17
#